data_375d71cab0f4bbcf56aa84ff5dc2c5cc
#
_entry.id   375d71cab0f4bbcf56aa84ff5dc2c5cc
#
_cell.length_a   1.000
_cell.length_b   1.000
_cell.length_c   1.000
_cell.angle_alpha   90.00
_cell.angle_beta   90.00
_cell.angle_gamma   90.00
#
_symmetry.space_group_name_H-M   'P 1'
#
loop_
_entity.id
_entity.type
_entity.pdbx_description
1 polymer ?
#
loop_
_entity_poly.entity_id
_entity_poly.type
_entity_poly.pdbx_seq_one_letter_code
_entity_poly.pdbx_strand_id
1 'polypeptide(L)'
;AVPWVATELKVDDDKARHYLATANGSPLAALSFADDALRELRQQLISGLADVLKRRRSLIEVATQWQKLDLERLLSWLHGLLGDLARLVVSQDEEQLRHQDAANMLRALAKRVSSDKLFSYIDQVAEARRALLLRQNPNKQLLVESLLLGWLGLAQG
;
A
#
# COMPACT_ATOMS: atom_id res chain seq x y z
N ALA A 1 -27.62 -2.52 4.02
CA ALA A 1 -26.74 -2.05 2.92
C ALA A 1 -25.44 -1.48 3.45
N VAL A 2 -25.50 -0.68 4.53
CA VAL A 2 -24.29 -0.05 5.06
C VAL A 2 -23.28 -1.08 5.57
N PRO A 3 -23.65 -2.06 6.43
CA PRO A 3 -22.66 -3.06 6.87
C PRO A 3 -22.08 -3.87 5.72
N TRP A 4 -22.88 -4.16 4.70
CA TRP A 4 -22.40 -4.89 3.52
C TRP A 4 -21.37 -4.05 2.75
N VAL A 5 -21.65 -2.76 2.54
CA VAL A 5 -20.72 -1.86 1.85
C VAL A 5 -19.41 -1.76 2.61
N ALA A 6 -19.47 -1.57 3.92
CA ALA A 6 -18.27 -1.45 4.74
C ALA A 6 -17.43 -2.73 4.72
N THR A 7 -18.08 -3.89 4.81
CA THR A 7 -17.42 -5.19 4.78
C THR A 7 -16.78 -5.45 3.43
N GLU A 8 -17.51 -5.19 2.35
CA GLU A 8 -17.04 -5.44 0.98
C GLU A 8 -15.84 -4.57 0.63
N LEU A 9 -15.88 -3.30 0.99
CA LEU A 9 -14.85 -2.32 0.65
C LEU A 9 -13.81 -2.16 1.73
N LYS A 10 -14.01 -2.77 2.89
CA LYS A 10 -13.13 -2.65 4.05
C LYS A 10 -12.93 -1.20 4.50
N VAL A 11 -13.98 -0.41 4.36
CA VAL A 11 -14.04 0.96 4.89
C VAL A 11 -14.91 0.94 6.15
N ASP A 12 -14.78 1.97 6.98
CA ASP A 12 -15.60 2.05 8.19
C ASP A 12 -17.05 2.41 7.88
N ASP A 13 -17.95 2.18 8.85
CA ASP A 13 -19.38 2.40 8.68
C ASP A 13 -19.70 3.87 8.37
N ASP A 14 -18.99 4.80 8.96
CA ASP A 14 -19.22 6.22 8.73
C ASP A 14 -18.95 6.61 7.29
N LYS A 15 -17.85 6.10 6.72
CA LYS A 15 -17.53 6.32 5.31
C LYS A 15 -18.57 5.68 4.40
N ALA A 16 -19.01 4.46 4.72
CA ALA A 16 -20.01 3.78 3.94
C ALA A 16 -21.34 4.55 3.93
N ARG A 17 -21.75 5.09 5.08
CA ARG A 17 -22.94 5.91 5.17
C ARG A 17 -22.82 7.19 4.38
N HIS A 18 -21.66 7.83 4.40
CA HIS A 18 -21.41 9.02 3.62
C HIS A 18 -21.56 8.75 2.12
N TYR A 19 -20.97 7.67 1.63
CA TYR A 19 -21.08 7.30 0.22
C TYR A 19 -22.52 7.00 -0.17
N LEU A 20 -23.27 6.31 0.68
CA LEU A 20 -24.70 6.02 0.42
C LEU A 20 -25.51 7.30 0.32
N ALA A 21 -25.27 8.25 1.21
CA ALA A 21 -25.96 9.53 1.19
C ALA A 21 -25.63 10.30 -0.09
N THR A 22 -24.36 10.34 -0.47
CA THR A 22 -23.88 11.02 -1.68
C THR A 22 -24.48 10.38 -2.94
N ALA A 23 -24.68 9.07 -2.91
CA ALA A 23 -25.23 8.31 -4.03
C ALA A 23 -26.77 8.21 -4.01
N ASN A 24 -27.44 9.08 -3.29
CA ASN A 24 -28.90 9.08 -3.15
C ASN A 24 -29.45 7.77 -2.58
N GLY A 25 -28.67 7.14 -1.69
CA GLY A 25 -29.07 5.91 -1.03
C GLY A 25 -28.86 4.65 -1.84
N SER A 26 -28.26 4.73 -3.04
CA SER A 26 -27.99 3.55 -3.86
C SER A 26 -26.74 2.82 -3.38
N PRO A 27 -26.84 1.57 -2.91
CA PRO A 27 -25.64 0.82 -2.51
C PRO A 27 -24.67 0.57 -3.66
N LEU A 28 -25.19 0.35 -4.88
CA LEU A 28 -24.35 0.10 -6.06
C LEU A 28 -23.55 1.34 -6.43
N ALA A 29 -24.16 2.51 -6.38
CA ALA A 29 -23.45 3.76 -6.65
C ALA A 29 -22.40 4.03 -5.57
N ALA A 30 -22.71 3.75 -4.30
CA ALA A 30 -21.75 3.92 -3.22
C ALA A 30 -20.52 3.01 -3.39
N LEU A 31 -20.73 1.75 -3.79
CA LEU A 31 -19.65 0.82 -4.08
C LEU A 31 -18.77 1.32 -5.23
N SER A 32 -19.40 1.85 -6.29
CA SER A 32 -18.69 2.37 -7.45
C SER A 32 -17.77 3.54 -7.08
N PHE A 33 -18.26 4.50 -6.29
CA PHE A 33 -17.45 5.63 -5.85
C PHE A 33 -16.28 5.17 -4.96
N ALA A 34 -16.55 4.27 -4.02
CA ALA A 34 -15.52 3.77 -3.11
C ALA A 34 -14.49 2.92 -3.87
N ASP A 35 -14.93 2.11 -4.84
CA ASP A 35 -14.02 1.32 -5.69
C ASP A 35 -13.08 2.22 -6.49
N ASP A 36 -13.61 3.30 -7.06
CA ASP A 36 -12.78 4.24 -7.83
C ASP A 36 -11.74 4.91 -6.93
N ALA A 37 -12.15 5.33 -5.73
CA ALA A 37 -11.24 5.95 -4.77
C ALA A 37 -10.15 4.97 -4.33
N LEU A 38 -10.50 3.72 -4.06
CA LEU A 38 -9.53 2.69 -3.68
C LEU A 38 -8.59 2.35 -4.82
N ARG A 39 -9.10 2.29 -6.04
CA ARG A 39 -8.29 2.03 -7.22
C ARG A 39 -7.25 3.13 -7.43
N GLU A 40 -7.68 4.38 -7.29
CA GLU A 40 -6.78 5.53 -7.42
C GLU A 40 -5.71 5.50 -6.33
N LEU A 41 -6.11 5.23 -5.09
CA LEU A 41 -5.17 5.14 -3.97
C LEU A 41 -4.14 4.04 -4.21
N ARG A 42 -4.58 2.89 -4.71
CA ARG A 42 -3.70 1.78 -5.02
C ARG A 42 -2.73 2.13 -6.16
N GLN A 43 -3.21 2.84 -7.19
CA GLN A 43 -2.35 3.32 -8.26
C GLN A 43 -1.28 4.26 -7.73
N GLN A 44 -1.63 5.13 -6.79
CA GLN A 44 -0.66 6.04 -6.19
C GLN A 44 0.41 5.28 -5.40
N LEU A 45 0.04 4.21 -4.72
CA LEU A 45 1.00 3.36 -4.03
C LEU A 45 1.99 2.73 -5.02
N ILE A 46 1.48 2.02 -6.00
CA ILE A 46 2.31 1.28 -6.96
C ILE A 46 3.14 2.24 -7.80
N SER A 47 2.54 3.31 -8.28
CA SER A 47 3.20 4.35 -9.06
C SER A 47 4.32 5.02 -8.25
N GLY A 48 4.06 5.34 -7.00
CA GLY A 48 5.07 5.93 -6.12
C GLY A 48 6.25 5.00 -5.89
N LEU A 49 5.99 3.73 -5.62
CA LEU A 49 7.05 2.72 -5.43
C LEU A 49 7.90 2.58 -6.70
N ALA A 50 7.23 2.47 -7.86
CA ALA A 50 7.93 2.34 -9.14
C ALA A 50 8.73 3.59 -9.50
N ASP A 51 8.15 4.78 -9.28
CA ASP A 51 8.79 6.03 -9.62
C ASP A 51 10.05 6.28 -8.80
N VAL A 52 10.03 5.91 -7.52
CA VAL A 52 11.21 6.01 -6.66
C VAL A 52 12.32 5.08 -7.15
N LEU A 53 11.96 3.83 -7.52
CA LEU A 53 12.94 2.88 -8.04
C LEU A 53 13.54 3.33 -9.37
N LYS A 54 12.73 3.90 -10.25
CA LYS A 54 13.15 4.34 -11.59
C LYS A 54 13.66 5.78 -11.58
N ARG A 55 13.67 6.42 -10.42
CA ARG A 55 14.12 7.79 -10.22
C ARG A 55 13.35 8.81 -11.07
N ARG A 56 12.07 8.54 -11.31
CA ARG A 56 11.16 9.48 -12.01
C ARG A 56 10.68 10.58 -11.09
N ARG A 57 10.49 10.26 -9.81
CA ARG A 57 10.16 11.21 -8.75
C ARG A 57 11.11 10.99 -7.59
N SER A 58 11.45 12.07 -6.88
CA SER A 58 12.30 11.94 -5.70
C SER A 58 11.52 11.26 -4.58
N LEU A 59 12.25 10.65 -3.67
CA LEU A 59 11.69 10.03 -2.48
C LEU A 59 10.88 11.04 -1.67
N ILE A 60 11.38 12.28 -1.57
CA ILE A 60 10.71 13.33 -0.81
C ILE A 60 9.37 13.72 -1.46
N GLU A 61 9.34 13.81 -2.78
CA GLU A 61 8.10 14.11 -3.51
C GLU A 61 7.02 13.05 -3.26
N VAL A 62 7.39 11.78 -3.35
CA VAL A 62 6.46 10.68 -3.10
C VAL A 62 6.01 10.68 -1.64
N ALA A 63 6.93 10.89 -0.70
CA ALA A 63 6.60 10.95 0.72
C ALA A 63 5.63 12.09 1.03
N THR A 64 5.84 13.25 0.43
CA THR A 64 4.96 14.41 0.61
C THR A 64 3.56 14.12 0.10
N GLN A 65 3.44 13.39 -0.99
CA GLN A 65 2.15 12.98 -1.51
C GLN A 65 1.47 11.96 -0.59
N TRP A 66 2.20 10.93 -0.19
CA TRP A 66 1.63 9.82 0.58
C TRP A 66 1.16 10.22 1.97
N GLN A 67 1.87 11.15 2.63
CA GLN A 67 1.48 11.54 3.97
C GLN A 67 0.07 12.15 4.04
N LYS A 68 -0.44 12.63 2.91
CA LYS A 68 -1.77 13.23 2.80
C LYS A 68 -2.86 12.19 2.50
N LEU A 69 -2.47 10.96 2.21
CA LEU A 69 -3.39 9.89 1.83
C LEU A 69 -3.76 9.03 3.05
N ASP A 70 -4.59 8.03 2.83
CA ASP A 70 -4.94 7.02 3.84
C ASP A 70 -3.72 6.13 4.07
N LEU A 71 -2.84 6.57 4.97
CA LEU A 71 -1.55 5.93 5.18
C LEU A 71 -1.68 4.53 5.79
N GLU A 72 -2.65 4.32 6.66
CA GLU A 72 -2.88 2.99 7.24
C GLU A 72 -3.19 1.96 6.14
N ARG A 73 -4.03 2.35 5.19
CA ARG A 73 -4.39 1.47 4.07
C ARG A 73 -3.19 1.26 3.14
N LEU A 74 -2.46 2.33 2.83
CA LEU A 74 -1.26 2.22 1.99
C LEU A 74 -0.26 1.25 2.59
N LEU A 75 -0.01 1.34 3.90
CA LEU A 75 0.95 0.46 4.56
C LEU A 75 0.44 -0.97 4.64
N SER A 76 -0.86 -1.16 4.79
CA SER A 76 -1.46 -2.49 4.74
C SER A 76 -1.23 -3.15 3.38
N TRP A 77 -1.46 -2.41 2.30
CA TRP A 77 -1.21 -2.92 0.95
C TRP A 77 0.28 -3.13 0.69
N LEU A 78 1.13 -2.22 1.16
CA LEU A 78 2.58 -2.39 1.03
C LEU A 78 3.04 -3.67 1.72
N HIS A 79 2.52 -3.94 2.91
CA HIS A 79 2.83 -5.17 3.62
C HIS A 79 2.41 -6.41 2.81
N GLY A 80 1.24 -6.34 2.16
CA GLY A 80 0.78 -7.41 1.27
C GLY A 80 1.67 -7.61 0.06
N LEU A 81 2.13 -6.50 -0.56
CA LEU A 81 3.08 -6.56 -1.68
C LEU A 81 4.40 -7.21 -1.24
N LEU A 82 4.87 -6.89 -0.05
CA LEU A 82 6.10 -7.50 0.47
C LEU A 82 5.91 -8.98 0.75
N GLY A 83 4.72 -9.40 1.15
CA GLY A 83 4.39 -10.82 1.27
C GLY A 83 4.48 -11.55 -0.06
N ASP A 84 3.97 -10.94 -1.13
CA ASP A 84 4.11 -11.49 -2.48
C ASP A 84 5.57 -11.56 -2.90
N LEU A 85 6.34 -10.51 -2.61
CA LEU A 85 7.78 -10.48 -2.92
C LEU A 85 8.51 -11.60 -2.18
N ALA A 86 8.19 -11.82 -0.92
CA ALA A 86 8.78 -12.91 -0.13
C ALA A 86 8.49 -14.28 -0.76
N ARG A 87 7.25 -14.48 -1.23
CA ARG A 87 6.89 -15.73 -1.91
C ARG A 87 7.69 -15.92 -3.19
N LEU A 88 7.90 -14.87 -3.97
CA LEU A 88 8.74 -14.95 -5.17
C LEU A 88 10.19 -15.28 -4.86
N VAL A 89 10.73 -14.70 -3.79
CA VAL A 89 12.13 -14.95 -3.40
C VAL A 89 12.30 -16.40 -2.94
N VAL A 90 11.33 -16.93 -2.21
CA VAL A 90 11.44 -18.28 -1.61
C VAL A 90 11.05 -19.37 -2.60
N SER A 91 9.89 -19.24 -3.27
CA SER A 91 9.33 -20.31 -4.10
C SER A 91 9.39 -20.04 -5.60
N GLN A 92 9.55 -18.79 -5.99
CA GLN A 92 9.50 -18.34 -7.39
C GLN A 92 8.18 -18.69 -8.10
N ASP A 93 7.12 -18.91 -7.34
CA ASP A 93 5.81 -19.28 -7.86
C ASP A 93 4.99 -18.00 -8.11
N GLU A 94 4.95 -17.57 -9.39
CA GLU A 94 4.26 -16.37 -9.80
C GLU A 94 2.75 -16.49 -9.77
N GLU A 95 2.21 -17.71 -9.82
CA GLU A 95 0.77 -17.92 -9.85
C GLU A 95 0.12 -17.59 -8.52
N GLN A 96 0.87 -17.55 -7.43
CA GLN A 96 0.37 -17.26 -6.10
C GLN A 96 0.38 -15.78 -5.75
N LEU A 97 0.73 -14.92 -6.70
CA LEU A 97 0.76 -13.47 -6.43
C LEU A 97 -0.66 -12.93 -6.27
N ARG A 98 -0.87 -12.23 -5.16
CA ARG A 98 -2.15 -11.56 -4.87
C ARG A 98 -2.28 -10.23 -5.59
N HIS A 99 -1.14 -9.59 -5.90
CA HIS A 99 -1.08 -8.24 -6.45
C HIS A 99 -0.55 -8.30 -7.88
N GLN A 100 -1.39 -8.77 -8.80
CA GLN A 100 -0.99 -8.95 -10.21
C GLN A 100 -0.62 -7.63 -10.89
N ASP A 101 -1.21 -6.53 -10.45
CA ASP A 101 -0.93 -5.20 -10.99
C ASP A 101 0.51 -4.73 -10.71
N ALA A 102 1.16 -5.33 -9.69
CA ALA A 102 2.54 -5.01 -9.35
C ALA A 102 3.51 -6.15 -9.71
N ALA A 103 3.04 -7.18 -10.41
CA ALA A 103 3.82 -8.40 -10.64
C ALA A 103 5.17 -8.15 -11.29
N ASN A 104 5.21 -7.30 -12.32
CA ASN A 104 6.46 -7.01 -13.04
C ASN A 104 7.50 -6.34 -12.14
N MET A 105 7.06 -5.40 -11.32
CA MET A 105 7.92 -4.71 -10.37
C MET A 105 8.46 -5.69 -9.32
N LEU A 106 7.59 -6.54 -8.79
CA LEU A 106 7.97 -7.52 -7.77
C LEU A 106 8.95 -8.56 -8.32
N ARG A 107 8.74 -9.02 -9.56
CA ARG A 107 9.67 -9.95 -10.21
C ARG A 107 11.05 -9.34 -10.37
N ALA A 108 11.12 -8.08 -10.79
CA ALA A 108 12.39 -7.40 -10.95
C ALA A 108 13.13 -7.26 -9.62
N LEU A 109 12.41 -6.93 -8.56
CA LEU A 109 12.99 -6.83 -7.23
C LEU A 109 13.44 -8.17 -6.67
N ALA A 110 12.67 -9.22 -6.90
CA ALA A 110 12.98 -10.57 -6.40
C ALA A 110 14.33 -11.06 -6.88
N LYS A 111 14.78 -10.61 -8.05
CA LYS A 111 16.08 -10.97 -8.61
C LYS A 111 17.26 -10.26 -7.92
N ARG A 112 16.99 -9.17 -7.20
CA ARG A 112 18.04 -8.33 -6.62
C ARG A 112 18.07 -8.33 -5.10
N VAL A 113 16.92 -8.55 -4.46
CA VAL A 113 16.80 -8.38 -3.02
C VAL A 113 17.38 -9.58 -2.27
N SER A 114 18.09 -9.30 -1.17
CA SER A 114 18.50 -10.36 -0.25
C SER A 114 17.36 -10.66 0.72
N SER A 115 17.27 -11.92 1.16
CA SER A 115 16.24 -12.33 2.11
C SER A 115 16.32 -11.54 3.41
N ASP A 116 17.53 -11.31 3.91
CA ASP A 116 17.74 -10.58 5.17
C ASP A 116 17.22 -9.16 5.10
N LYS A 117 17.52 -8.45 4.01
CA LYS A 117 17.03 -7.09 3.80
C LYS A 117 15.51 -7.06 3.66
N LEU A 118 14.96 -8.03 2.95
CA LEU A 118 13.51 -8.11 2.75
C LEU A 118 12.78 -8.30 4.07
N PHE A 119 13.19 -9.27 4.87
CA PHE A 119 12.53 -9.53 6.15
C PHE A 119 12.70 -8.36 7.11
N SER A 120 13.86 -7.72 7.11
CA SER A 120 14.12 -6.52 7.91
C SER A 120 13.16 -5.38 7.52
N TYR A 121 12.95 -5.21 6.22
CA TYR A 121 12.02 -4.19 5.72
C TYR A 121 10.57 -4.51 6.06
N ILE A 122 10.19 -5.78 5.95
CA ILE A 122 8.84 -6.23 6.34
C ILE A 122 8.58 -5.87 7.82
N ASP A 123 9.56 -6.10 8.67
CA ASP A 123 9.45 -5.74 10.09
C ASP A 123 9.32 -4.22 10.27
N GLN A 124 10.07 -3.45 9.50
CA GLN A 124 9.99 -1.99 9.53
C GLN A 124 8.59 -1.50 9.16
N VAL A 125 7.99 -2.07 8.12
CA VAL A 125 6.63 -1.73 7.70
C VAL A 125 5.62 -2.13 8.78
N ALA A 126 5.79 -3.29 9.37
CA ALA A 126 4.91 -3.75 10.45
C ALA A 126 4.95 -2.80 11.66
N GLU A 127 6.13 -2.34 12.03
CA GLU A 127 6.29 -1.36 13.11
C GLU A 127 5.63 -0.03 12.79
N ALA A 128 5.78 0.43 11.54
CA ALA A 128 5.13 1.67 11.11
C ALA A 128 3.61 1.56 11.18
N ARG A 129 3.05 0.43 10.74
CA ARG A 129 1.61 0.17 10.83
C ARG A 129 1.14 0.19 12.28
N ARG A 130 1.91 -0.43 13.16
CA ARG A 130 1.61 -0.48 14.59
C ARG A 130 1.58 0.92 15.19
N ALA A 131 2.56 1.76 14.84
CA ALA A 131 2.62 3.12 15.34
C ALA A 131 1.38 3.92 14.94
N LEU A 132 0.92 3.75 13.70
CA LEU A 132 -0.30 4.42 13.23
C LEU A 132 -1.54 3.90 13.94
N LEU A 133 -1.66 2.58 14.09
CA LEU A 133 -2.82 1.95 14.74
C LEU A 133 -2.93 2.34 16.21
N LEU A 134 -1.81 2.47 16.91
CA LEU A 134 -1.77 2.85 18.31
C LEU A 134 -1.84 4.35 18.53
N ARG A 135 -2.01 5.12 17.46
CA ARG A 135 -2.13 6.57 17.50
C ARG A 135 -1.00 7.25 18.26
N GLN A 136 0.23 6.79 17.98
CA GLN A 136 1.42 7.35 18.62
C GLN A 136 1.85 8.68 18.00
N ASN A 137 1.04 9.25 17.11
CA ASN A 137 1.27 10.52 16.43
C ASN A 137 2.67 10.62 15.82
N PRO A 138 3.08 9.65 14.99
CA PRO A 138 4.38 9.75 14.34
C PRO A 138 4.37 10.92 13.35
N ASN A 139 5.54 11.48 13.09
CA ASN A 139 5.70 12.43 11.99
C ASN A 139 5.53 11.64 10.69
N LYS A 140 4.40 11.85 10.00
CA LYS A 140 4.04 11.06 8.82
C LYS A 140 5.04 11.25 7.68
N GLN A 141 5.54 12.46 7.49
CA GLN A 141 6.55 12.74 6.46
C GLN A 141 7.82 11.91 6.70
N LEU A 142 8.36 11.96 7.91
CA LEU A 142 9.56 11.22 8.26
C LEU A 142 9.32 9.71 8.21
N LEU A 143 8.16 9.25 8.65
CA LEU A 143 7.81 7.85 8.60
C LEU A 143 7.83 7.32 7.17
N VAL A 144 7.18 8.04 6.26
CA VAL A 144 7.09 7.65 4.85
C VAL A 144 8.46 7.74 4.18
N GLU A 145 9.24 8.79 4.46
CA GLU A 145 10.60 8.91 3.91
C GLU A 145 11.46 7.74 4.33
N SER A 146 11.38 7.35 5.59
CA SER A 146 12.12 6.20 6.12
C SER A 146 11.72 4.90 5.41
N LEU A 147 10.42 4.70 5.20
CA LEU A 147 9.92 3.52 4.50
C LEU A 147 10.35 3.49 3.04
N LEU A 148 10.33 4.62 2.37
CA LEU A 148 10.78 4.68 0.98
C LEU A 148 12.28 4.48 0.84
N LEU A 149 13.07 4.92 1.81
CA LEU A 149 14.51 4.62 1.86
C LEU A 149 14.74 3.11 1.97
N GLY A 150 13.98 2.45 2.85
CA GLY A 150 14.05 0.99 2.98
C GLY A 150 13.68 0.29 1.70
N TRP A 151 12.65 0.77 1.02
CA TRP A 151 12.22 0.25 -0.27
C TRP A 151 13.32 0.35 -1.32
N LEU A 152 13.95 1.52 -1.44
CA LEU A 152 15.10 1.71 -2.33
C LEU A 152 16.25 0.76 -1.99
N GLY A 153 16.49 0.52 -0.71
CA GLY A 153 17.53 -0.38 -0.24
C GLY A 153 17.36 -1.81 -0.74
N LEU A 154 16.11 -2.24 -0.95
CA LEU A 154 15.82 -3.58 -1.48
C LEU A 154 16.39 -3.75 -2.90
N ALA A 155 16.29 -2.70 -3.71
CA ALA A 155 16.77 -2.76 -5.10
C ALA A 155 18.30 -2.71 -5.20
N GLN A 156 18.97 -2.26 -4.16
CA GLN A 156 20.44 -2.17 -4.14
C GLN A 156 21.11 -3.46 -3.66
N GLY A 157 20.30 -4.44 -3.35
CA GLY A 157 20.80 -5.73 -2.93
C GLY A 157 21.31 -5.76 -1.54
#